data_ad75e122e164bd099672ffffd0240339
#
_entry.id   ad75e122e164bd099672ffffd0240339
#
_cell.length_a   1.000
_cell.length_b   1.000
_cell.length_c   1.000
_cell.angle_alpha   90.00
_cell.angle_beta   90.00
_cell.angle_gamma   90.00
#
_symmetry.space_group_name_H-M   'P 1'
#
loop_
_entity.id
_entity.type
_entity.pdbx_description
1 polymer ?
#
loop_
_entity_poly.entity_id
_entity_poly.type
_entity_poly.pdbx_seq_one_letter_code
_entity_poly.pdbx_strand_id
1 'polypeptide(L)' 'MIKCHLSTLMGREKLKIADVARASELNRSTVTALYLEKAERIELETIEKLCRLFECKVGDLLEFIE' A
#
# COMPACT_ATOMS: atom_id res chain seq x y z
N MET A 1 -4.70 15.97 -4.80
CA MET A 1 -3.59 15.13 -4.35
C MET A 1 -4.03 13.67 -4.22
N ILE A 2 -3.08 12.77 -4.27
CA ILE A 2 -3.40 11.34 -4.11
C ILE A 2 -3.11 10.94 -2.68
N LYS A 3 -4.10 10.36 -2.03
CA LYS A 3 -3.93 9.84 -0.67
C LYS A 3 -3.77 8.32 -0.74
N CYS A 4 -2.80 7.81 0.00
CA CYS A 4 -2.56 6.37 0.09
C CYS A 4 -3.08 5.86 1.44
N HIS A 5 -3.95 4.87 1.40
CA HIS A 5 -4.58 4.31 2.59
C HIS A 5 -3.91 3.02 3.05
N LEU A 6 -2.66 2.79 2.65
CA LEU A 6 -1.96 1.56 3.03
C LEU A 6 -1.88 1.41 4.56
N SER A 7 -1.58 2.50 5.26
CA SER A 7 -1.49 2.43 6.72
C SER A 7 -2.82 2.03 7.36
N THR A 8 -3.93 2.48 6.78
CA THR A 8 -5.26 2.12 7.27
C THR A 8 -5.53 0.63 7.04
N LEU A 9 -5.21 0.13 5.85
CA LEU A 9 -5.38 -1.28 5.54
C LEU A 9 -4.50 -2.15 6.43
N MET A 10 -3.25 -1.73 6.64
CA MET A 10 -2.32 -2.44 7.52
C MET A 10 -2.83 -2.47 8.96
N GLY A 11 -3.35 -1.35 9.44
CA GLY A 11 -3.89 -1.27 10.79
C GLY A 11 -5.10 -2.17 10.97
N ARG A 12 -5.97 -2.23 9.95
CA ARG A 12 -7.14 -3.10 9.98
C ARG A 12 -6.76 -4.57 10.11
N GLU A 13 -5.69 -4.98 9.42
CA GLU A 13 -5.21 -6.36 9.43
C GLU A 13 -4.13 -6.59 10.48
N LYS A 14 -3.74 -5.55 11.21
CA LYS A 14 -2.69 -5.60 12.23
C LYS A 14 -1.35 -6.09 11.67
N LEU A 15 -1.02 -5.65 10.46
CA LEU A 15 0.23 -6.02 9.78
C LEU A 15 1.26 -4.91 9.94
N LYS A 16 2.53 -5.31 10.06
CA LYS A 16 3.65 -4.40 10.09
C LYS A 16 4.26 -4.31 8.70
N ILE A 17 5.11 -3.30 8.48
CA ILE A 17 5.78 -3.12 7.18
C ILE A 17 6.50 -4.40 6.74
N ALA A 18 7.21 -5.05 7.64
CA ALA A 18 7.93 -6.29 7.30
C ALA A 18 6.98 -7.39 6.85
N ASP A 19 5.80 -7.48 7.47
CA ASP A 19 4.81 -8.49 7.11
C ASP A 19 4.27 -8.24 5.71
N VAL A 20 3.95 -6.98 5.40
CA VAL A 20 3.43 -6.61 4.09
C VAL A 20 4.47 -6.84 3.01
N ALA A 21 5.73 -6.44 3.25
CA ALA A 21 6.80 -6.63 2.28
C ALA A 21 7.00 -8.10 1.96
N ARG A 22 6.99 -8.94 2.99
CA ARG A 22 7.19 -10.39 2.81
C ARG A 22 6.00 -11.02 2.08
N ALA A 23 4.78 -10.70 2.49
CA ALA A 23 3.59 -11.31 1.92
C ALA A 23 3.32 -10.86 0.49
N SER A 24 3.65 -9.62 0.16
CA SER A 24 3.43 -9.07 -1.17
C SER A 24 4.64 -9.24 -2.09
N GLU A 25 5.77 -9.70 -1.55
CA GLU A 25 7.03 -9.80 -2.27
C GLU A 25 7.52 -8.45 -2.78
N LEU A 26 7.20 -7.39 -2.05
CA LEU A 26 7.64 -6.04 -2.36
C LEU A 26 8.83 -5.66 -1.49
N ASN A 27 9.59 -4.70 -1.98
CA ASN A 27 10.71 -4.13 -1.26
C ASN A 27 10.21 -3.39 -0.01
N ARG A 28 10.90 -3.52 1.11
CA ARG A 28 10.50 -2.82 2.33
C ARG A 28 10.52 -1.31 2.15
N SER A 29 11.47 -0.79 1.37
CA SER A 29 11.53 0.65 1.12
C SER A 29 10.31 1.13 0.35
N THR A 30 9.80 0.31 -0.59
CA THR A 30 8.59 0.64 -1.33
C THR A 30 7.38 0.68 -0.39
N VAL A 31 7.25 -0.33 0.46
CA VAL A 31 6.14 -0.39 1.42
C VAL A 31 6.22 0.78 2.40
N THR A 32 7.43 1.08 2.89
CA THR A 32 7.63 2.18 3.82
C THR A 32 7.25 3.52 3.21
N ALA A 33 7.66 3.76 1.96
CA ALA A 33 7.33 5.02 1.28
C ALA A 33 5.83 5.19 1.11
N LEU A 34 5.13 4.11 0.79
CA LEU A 34 3.68 4.14 0.66
C LEU A 34 3.00 4.33 2.01
N TYR A 35 3.51 3.66 3.04
CA TYR A 35 2.98 3.77 4.39
C TYR A 35 3.08 5.22 4.91
N LEU A 36 4.22 5.86 4.65
CA LEU A 36 4.46 7.23 5.08
C LEU A 36 3.90 8.27 4.11
N GLU A 37 3.30 7.82 3.01
CA GLU A 37 2.76 8.69 1.96
C GLU A 37 3.82 9.62 1.36
N LYS A 38 5.03 9.10 1.20
CA LYS A 38 6.15 9.84 0.62
C LYS A 38 6.47 9.39 -0.80
N ALA A 39 5.78 8.36 -1.30
CA ALA A 39 6.01 7.87 -2.65
C ALA A 39 5.46 8.87 -3.67
N GLU A 40 6.27 9.18 -4.68
CA GLU A 40 5.84 10.05 -5.78
C GLU A 40 5.39 9.25 -6.99
N ARG A 41 5.72 7.96 -7.01
CA ARG A 41 5.37 7.04 -8.09
C ARG A 41 4.95 5.72 -7.49
N ILE A 42 4.13 5.00 -8.23
CA ILE A 42 3.77 3.65 -7.85
C ILE A 42 3.59 2.85 -9.13
N GLU A 43 4.17 1.66 -9.17
CA GLU A 43 4.04 0.79 -10.32
C GLU A 43 2.69 0.07 -10.26
N LEU A 44 2.11 -0.21 -11.44
CA LEU A 44 0.84 -0.92 -11.49
C LEU A 44 0.95 -2.29 -10.85
N GLU A 45 2.10 -2.96 -11.01
CA GLU A 45 2.34 -4.26 -10.37
C GLU A 45 2.29 -4.14 -8.84
N THR A 46 2.81 -3.04 -8.29
CA THR A 46 2.78 -2.80 -6.85
C THR A 46 1.34 -2.65 -6.37
N ILE A 47 0.53 -1.90 -7.11
CA ILE A 47 -0.89 -1.73 -6.80
C ILE A 47 -1.58 -3.09 -6.82
N GLU A 48 -1.32 -3.89 -7.83
CA GLU A 48 -1.92 -5.20 -7.97
C GLU A 48 -1.57 -6.11 -6.79
N LYS A 49 -0.30 -6.15 -6.41
CA LYS A 49 0.15 -7.00 -5.30
C LYS A 49 -0.50 -6.59 -3.98
N LEU A 50 -0.62 -5.29 -3.72
CA LEU A 50 -1.23 -4.81 -2.49
C LEU A 50 -2.74 -5.05 -2.48
N CYS A 51 -3.41 -4.84 -3.60
CA CYS A 51 -4.84 -5.12 -3.69
C CYS A 51 -5.12 -6.61 -3.49
N ARG A 52 -4.26 -7.47 -4.03
CA ARG A 52 -4.40 -8.91 -3.85
C ARG A 52 -4.18 -9.30 -2.39
N LEU A 53 -3.17 -8.73 -1.75
CA LEU A 53 -2.87 -9.04 -0.34
C LEU A 53 -4.02 -8.65 0.57
N PHE A 54 -4.56 -7.45 0.37
CA PHE A 54 -5.62 -6.93 1.24
C PHE A 54 -7.02 -7.25 0.74
N GLU A 55 -7.12 -7.96 -0.40
CA GLU A 55 -8.40 -8.31 -1.02
C GLU A 55 -9.29 -7.08 -1.16
N CYS A 56 -8.73 -6.01 -1.71
CA CYS A 56 -9.40 -4.73 -1.84
C CYS A 56 -9.31 -4.21 -3.26
N LYS A 57 -10.05 -3.14 -3.52
CA LYS A 57 -10.04 -2.46 -4.82
C LYS A 57 -9.01 -1.34 -4.78
N VAL A 58 -8.62 -0.86 -5.97
CA VAL A 58 -7.67 0.24 -6.08
C VAL A 58 -8.17 1.46 -5.31
N GLY A 59 -9.47 1.74 -5.35
CA GLY A 59 -10.06 2.86 -4.63
C GLY A 59 -9.99 2.74 -3.12
N ASP A 60 -9.79 1.54 -2.60
CA ASP A 60 -9.60 1.33 -1.16
C ASP A 60 -8.15 1.63 -0.76
N LEU A 61 -7.23 1.57 -1.72
CA LEU A 61 -5.81 1.79 -1.48
C LEU A 61 -5.39 3.22 -1.80
N LEU A 62 -5.88 3.76 -2.91
CA LEU A 62 -5.52 5.10 -3.39
C LEU A 62 -6.78 5.91 -3.64
N GLU A 63 -6.72 7.20 -3.27
CA GLU A 63 -7.86 8.08 -3.42
C GLU A 63 -7.39 9.45 -3.90
N PHE A 64 -8.13 10.03 -4.84
CA PHE A 64 -7.88 11.41 -5.28
C PHE A 64 -8.68 12.36 -4.39
N ILE A 65 -7.99 13.34 -3.83
CA ILE A 65 -8.61 14.36 -2.97
C ILE A 65 -8.26 15.72 -3.55
N GLU A 66 -9.26 16.56 -3.74
CA GLU A 66 -9.04 17.92 -4.26
C GLU A 66 -8.44 18.85 -3.22
#